data_0f7fb462a633212b7c4215b9056fd264
#
_entry.id   0f7fb462a633212b7c4215b9056fd264
#
_cell.length_a   1.000
_cell.length_b   1.000
_cell.length_c   1.000
_cell.angle_alpha   90.00
_cell.angle_beta   90.00
_cell.angle_gamma   90.00
#
_symmetry.space_group_name_H-M   'P 1'
#
loop_
_entity.id
_entity.type
_entity.pdbx_description
1 polymer ?
#
loop_
_entity_poly.entity_id
_entity_poly.type
_entity_poly.pdbx_seq_one_letter_code
_entity_poly.pdbx_strand_id
1 'polypeptide(L)'
;MPELGLAYPTEWGRSPVARAVRLVFQSLVMAPAFRWAAALRVSGAERIVGPGPFIFTPNHNSHLDTPLTLTALPRTLRRRTVVAAAMDNFFSSQIVSFLTVLFFNGIPVDRHKVNRRSAEIAQGVLDKGWNLIIYPEGGRTTTGDLMEFKPGAAYLAEKTGATVIPTYLHDAGYLAGHRYAKADIHRGARKSWRHHVSVCFGEPLRIAEGESMRAFNVRIEAAVAQLGRQVSGDPRYGTLNRGD
;
A
#
# COMPACT_ATOMS: atom_id res chain seq x y z
N MET A 1 -24.64 -0.44 -18.42
CA MET A 1 -23.55 0.18 -17.62
C MET A 1 -22.76 -0.98 -17.00
N PRO A 2 -21.42 -0.90 -16.86
CA PRO A 2 -20.67 -1.96 -16.19
C PRO A 2 -21.16 -2.15 -14.76
N GLU A 3 -21.15 -3.40 -14.28
CA GLU A 3 -21.49 -3.71 -12.90
C GLU A 3 -20.49 -3.07 -11.92
N LEU A 4 -20.94 -2.73 -10.71
CA LEU A 4 -20.11 -2.14 -9.66
C LEU A 4 -19.55 -3.20 -8.70
N GLY A 5 -18.72 -2.77 -7.80
CA GLY A 5 -18.09 -3.65 -6.81
C GLY A 5 -17.09 -4.62 -7.45
N LEU A 6 -17.11 -5.89 -7.05
CA LEU A 6 -16.19 -6.92 -7.54
C LEU A 6 -16.38 -7.29 -9.01
N ALA A 7 -17.52 -6.96 -9.61
CA ALA A 7 -17.80 -7.24 -11.01
C ALA A 7 -17.32 -6.12 -11.95
N TYR A 8 -16.85 -4.99 -11.41
CA TYR A 8 -16.35 -3.90 -12.24
C TYR A 8 -15.13 -4.32 -13.07
N PRO A 9 -15.16 -4.17 -14.42
CA PRO A 9 -14.06 -4.57 -15.27
C PRO A 9 -12.86 -3.63 -15.06
N THR A 10 -11.72 -4.18 -14.71
CA THR A 10 -10.49 -3.39 -14.42
C THR A 10 -9.38 -3.63 -15.43
N GLU A 11 -9.54 -4.61 -16.34
CA GLU A 11 -8.50 -5.04 -17.28
C GLU A 11 -8.09 -3.92 -18.24
N TRP A 12 -9.02 -3.06 -18.64
CA TRP A 12 -8.77 -1.92 -19.52
C TRP A 12 -7.74 -0.94 -18.92
N GLY A 13 -7.66 -0.85 -17.60
CA GLY A 13 -6.67 -0.02 -16.90
C GLY A 13 -5.23 -0.46 -17.15
N ARG A 14 -5.02 -1.67 -17.67
CA ARG A 14 -3.71 -2.21 -18.05
C ARG A 14 -3.43 -2.13 -19.55
N SER A 15 -4.35 -1.55 -20.33
CA SER A 15 -4.15 -1.26 -21.75
C SER A 15 -3.00 -0.26 -21.97
N PRO A 16 -2.37 -0.24 -23.14
CA PRO A 16 -1.31 0.72 -23.47
C PRO A 16 -1.73 2.18 -23.27
N VAL A 17 -2.96 2.52 -23.67
CA VAL A 17 -3.51 3.88 -23.55
C VAL A 17 -3.67 4.28 -22.09
N ALA A 18 -4.34 3.46 -21.28
CA ALA A 18 -4.54 3.74 -19.86
C ALA A 18 -3.21 3.85 -19.12
N ARG A 19 -2.23 3.03 -19.47
CA ARG A 19 -0.86 3.09 -18.92
C ARG A 19 -0.15 4.39 -19.28
N ALA A 20 -0.30 4.87 -20.51
CA ALA A 20 0.28 6.13 -20.95
C ALA A 20 -0.34 7.31 -20.20
N VAL A 21 -1.67 7.39 -20.13
CA VAL A 21 -2.40 8.44 -19.38
C VAL A 21 -1.98 8.43 -17.92
N ARG A 22 -1.96 7.27 -17.28
CA ARG A 22 -1.54 7.11 -15.88
C ARG A 22 -0.10 7.55 -15.68
N LEU A 23 0.80 7.19 -16.58
CA LEU A 23 2.20 7.58 -16.49
C LEU A 23 2.38 9.10 -16.54
N VAL A 24 1.66 9.77 -17.44
CA VAL A 24 1.66 11.23 -17.55
C VAL A 24 1.13 11.85 -16.26
N PHE A 25 -0.06 11.44 -15.81
CA PHE A 25 -0.67 11.93 -14.58
C PHE A 25 0.25 11.72 -13.36
N GLN A 26 0.74 10.50 -13.15
CA GLN A 26 1.57 10.17 -11.99
C GLN A 26 2.93 10.87 -12.02
N SER A 27 3.50 11.15 -13.21
CA SER A 27 4.81 11.76 -13.33
C SER A 27 4.78 13.29 -13.33
N LEU A 28 3.76 13.89 -13.93
CA LEU A 28 3.68 15.35 -14.13
C LEU A 28 2.75 16.04 -13.13
N VAL A 29 1.81 15.32 -12.51
CA VAL A 29 0.85 15.88 -11.56
C VAL A 29 1.06 15.30 -10.17
N MET A 30 0.85 14.01 -10.01
CA MET A 30 0.82 13.36 -8.69
C MET A 30 2.18 13.44 -7.96
N ALA A 31 3.24 12.97 -8.59
CA ALA A 31 4.56 12.91 -7.93
C ALA A 31 5.14 14.30 -7.63
N PRO A 32 5.08 15.31 -8.52
CA PRO A 32 5.48 16.68 -8.18
C PRO A 32 4.65 17.28 -7.06
N ALA A 33 3.30 17.10 -7.09
CA ALA A 33 2.42 17.63 -6.06
C ALA A 33 2.76 17.06 -4.66
N PHE A 34 2.94 15.74 -4.55
CA PHE A 34 3.29 15.11 -3.27
C PHE A 34 4.71 15.42 -2.81
N ARG A 35 5.67 15.55 -3.74
CA ARG A 35 7.03 16.00 -3.38
C ARG A 35 7.08 17.45 -2.96
N TRP A 36 6.19 18.28 -3.50
CA TRP A 36 6.07 19.68 -3.08
C TRP A 36 5.34 19.81 -1.73
N ALA A 37 4.21 19.13 -1.54
CA ALA A 37 3.40 19.20 -0.33
C ALA A 37 4.08 18.53 0.88
N ALA A 38 4.81 17.45 0.65
CA ALA A 38 5.55 16.72 1.65
C ALA A 38 7.05 16.72 1.33
N ALA A 39 7.88 16.91 2.35
CA ALA A 39 9.31 16.62 2.23
C ALA A 39 9.48 15.09 2.25
N LEU A 40 9.11 14.45 1.13
CA LEU A 40 9.08 12.99 1.02
C LEU A 40 10.49 12.40 1.10
N ARG A 41 10.71 11.55 2.08
CA ARG A 41 11.93 10.76 2.24
C ARG A 41 11.62 9.31 1.87
N VAL A 42 12.48 8.73 1.04
CA VAL A 42 12.34 7.33 0.60
C VAL A 42 13.61 6.58 0.99
N SER A 43 13.46 5.42 1.60
CA SER A 43 14.57 4.53 1.94
C SER A 43 14.22 3.07 1.63
N GLY A 44 15.24 2.25 1.37
CA GLY A 44 15.08 0.83 1.10
C GLY A 44 14.58 0.48 -0.30
N ALA A 45 14.35 1.46 -1.18
CA ALA A 45 13.93 1.19 -2.56
C ALA A 45 14.98 0.41 -3.36
N GLU A 46 16.24 0.54 -3.01
CA GLU A 46 17.39 -0.20 -3.57
C GLU A 46 17.38 -1.70 -3.24
N ARG A 47 16.64 -2.10 -2.21
CA ARG A 47 16.47 -3.50 -1.80
C ARG A 47 15.48 -4.26 -2.66
N ILE A 48 14.64 -3.53 -3.41
CA ILE A 48 13.63 -4.13 -4.28
C ILE A 48 14.30 -4.59 -5.58
N VAL A 49 14.94 -5.74 -5.52
CA VAL A 49 15.69 -6.31 -6.65
C VAL A 49 15.01 -7.60 -7.15
N GLY A 50 15.24 -7.91 -8.42
CA GLY A 50 14.72 -9.13 -9.05
C GLY A 50 13.52 -8.88 -9.99
N PRO A 51 13.02 -9.94 -10.61
CA PRO A 51 12.02 -9.82 -11.68
C PRO A 51 10.59 -9.52 -11.20
N GLY A 52 10.27 -9.62 -9.90
CA GLY A 52 8.91 -9.60 -9.37
C GLY A 52 8.11 -10.87 -9.73
N PRO A 53 6.79 -10.91 -9.54
CA PRO A 53 5.97 -9.83 -8.98
C PRO A 53 6.24 -9.57 -7.50
N PHE A 54 5.99 -8.32 -7.10
CA PHE A 54 6.12 -7.91 -5.70
C PHE A 54 4.77 -7.58 -5.09
N ILE A 55 4.60 -7.91 -3.80
CA ILE A 55 3.45 -7.49 -2.98
C ILE A 55 3.96 -6.48 -1.96
N PHE A 56 3.58 -5.21 -2.11
CA PHE A 56 3.88 -4.17 -1.14
C PHE A 56 2.81 -4.17 -0.05
N THR A 57 3.24 -4.21 1.21
CA THR A 57 2.34 -4.30 2.38
C THR A 57 2.50 -3.07 3.29
N PRO A 58 2.03 -1.89 2.87
CA PRO A 58 2.11 -0.70 3.70
C PRO A 58 1.10 -0.73 4.85
N ASN A 59 1.45 -0.03 5.96
CA ASN A 59 0.47 0.37 6.96
C ASN A 59 -0.51 1.40 6.38
N HIS A 60 -1.68 1.57 7.02
CA HIS A 60 -2.75 2.40 6.45
C HIS A 60 -3.26 3.45 7.44
N ASN A 61 -2.84 4.69 7.24
CA ASN A 61 -3.18 5.82 8.11
C ASN A 61 -4.11 6.83 7.42
N SER A 62 -4.03 6.95 6.08
CA SER A 62 -4.80 7.97 5.36
C SER A 62 -5.09 7.58 3.91
N HIS A 63 -5.97 8.34 3.25
CA HIS A 63 -6.18 8.22 1.81
C HIS A 63 -4.95 8.63 0.98
N LEU A 64 -3.99 9.34 1.59
CA LEU A 64 -2.76 9.78 0.92
C LEU A 64 -1.68 8.70 0.87
N ASP A 65 -1.85 7.58 1.60
CA ASP A 65 -0.86 6.50 1.65
C ASP A 65 -0.62 5.88 0.27
N THR A 66 -1.67 5.68 -0.52
CA THR A 66 -1.56 5.11 -1.87
C THR A 66 -0.75 6.01 -2.82
N PRO A 67 -1.09 7.30 -3.02
CA PRO A 67 -0.30 8.16 -3.88
C PRO A 67 1.12 8.39 -3.36
N LEU A 68 1.35 8.40 -2.04
CA LEU A 68 2.68 8.51 -1.44
C LEU A 68 3.51 7.26 -1.72
N THR A 69 2.96 6.07 -1.51
CA THR A 69 3.62 4.80 -1.81
C THR A 69 3.97 4.72 -3.30
N LEU A 70 3.01 5.03 -4.20
CA LEU A 70 3.28 5.05 -5.64
C LEU A 70 4.35 6.08 -6.03
N THR A 71 4.38 7.26 -5.37
CA THR A 71 5.40 8.29 -5.63
C THR A 71 6.78 7.84 -5.17
N ALA A 72 6.85 7.08 -4.07
CA ALA A 72 8.10 6.54 -3.51
C ALA A 72 8.68 5.39 -4.36
N LEU A 73 7.84 4.63 -5.05
CA LEU A 73 8.30 3.53 -5.89
C LEU A 73 9.15 4.01 -7.07
N PRO A 74 10.26 3.31 -7.40
CA PRO A 74 10.97 3.50 -8.67
C PRO A 74 10.00 3.47 -9.85
N ARG A 75 10.24 4.32 -10.85
CA ARG A 75 9.34 4.48 -12.01
C ARG A 75 9.05 3.16 -12.73
N THR A 76 10.03 2.29 -12.82
CA THR A 76 9.92 0.97 -13.45
C THR A 76 8.91 0.08 -12.73
N LEU A 77 8.97 0.02 -11.40
CA LEU A 77 8.04 -0.75 -10.56
C LEU A 77 6.66 -0.10 -10.56
N ARG A 78 6.58 1.23 -10.32
CA ARG A 78 5.32 1.98 -10.29
C ARG A 78 4.46 1.75 -11.54
N ARG A 79 5.08 1.69 -12.74
CA ARG A 79 4.39 1.46 -14.02
C ARG A 79 3.74 0.08 -14.13
N ARG A 80 4.18 -0.88 -13.33
CA ARG A 80 3.68 -2.25 -13.27
C ARG A 80 3.03 -2.57 -11.92
N THR A 81 2.54 -1.58 -11.22
CA THR A 81 1.90 -1.75 -9.92
C THR A 81 0.39 -1.53 -10.03
N VAL A 82 -0.33 -2.41 -9.38
CA VAL A 82 -1.78 -2.41 -9.20
C VAL A 82 -2.08 -2.15 -7.72
N VAL A 83 -3.18 -1.49 -7.42
CA VAL A 83 -3.59 -1.17 -6.05
C VAL A 83 -4.86 -1.94 -5.69
N ALA A 84 -4.82 -2.71 -4.63
CA ALA A 84 -6.01 -3.31 -4.02
C ALA A 84 -6.82 -2.19 -3.34
N ALA A 85 -7.98 -1.87 -3.89
CA ALA A 85 -8.82 -0.78 -3.41
C ALA A 85 -10.16 -1.31 -2.87
N ALA A 86 -10.57 -0.81 -1.71
CA ALA A 86 -11.79 -1.23 -1.02
C ALA A 86 -13.02 -1.00 -1.92
N MET A 87 -13.75 -2.06 -2.26
CA MET A 87 -14.85 -2.00 -3.22
C MET A 87 -15.99 -1.09 -2.78
N ASP A 88 -16.26 -1.04 -1.49
CA ASP A 88 -17.29 -0.21 -0.87
C ASP A 88 -17.05 1.30 -1.02
N ASN A 89 -15.77 1.71 -1.12
CA ASN A 89 -15.40 3.11 -1.29
C ASN A 89 -15.08 3.48 -2.74
N PHE A 90 -14.30 2.64 -3.42
CA PHE A 90 -13.70 2.99 -4.72
C PHE A 90 -14.39 2.35 -5.92
N PHE A 91 -15.33 1.44 -5.68
CA PHE A 91 -16.12 0.80 -6.73
C PHE A 91 -17.64 0.89 -6.46
N SER A 92 -18.04 1.93 -5.73
CA SER A 92 -19.44 2.23 -5.39
C SER A 92 -20.16 3.07 -6.46
N SER A 93 -19.42 3.75 -7.34
CA SER A 93 -19.98 4.50 -8.46
C SER A 93 -19.11 4.38 -9.72
N GLN A 94 -19.71 4.56 -10.88
CA GLN A 94 -19.04 4.42 -12.19
C GLN A 94 -17.87 5.41 -12.33
N ILE A 95 -18.06 6.65 -11.92
CA ILE A 95 -17.03 7.70 -12.06
C ILE A 95 -15.86 7.40 -11.13
N VAL A 96 -16.12 7.09 -9.87
CA VAL A 96 -15.06 6.79 -8.91
C VAL A 96 -14.30 5.54 -9.32
N SER A 97 -15.01 4.50 -9.78
CA SER A 97 -14.39 3.27 -10.29
C SER A 97 -13.48 3.55 -11.49
N PHE A 98 -14.00 4.32 -12.46
CA PHE A 98 -13.23 4.70 -13.64
C PHE A 98 -11.95 5.46 -13.28
N LEU A 99 -12.04 6.48 -12.42
CA LEU A 99 -10.89 7.27 -11.97
C LEU A 99 -9.90 6.43 -11.16
N THR A 100 -10.40 5.53 -10.31
CA THR A 100 -9.56 4.60 -9.53
C THR A 100 -8.76 3.67 -10.44
N VAL A 101 -9.39 3.09 -11.44
CA VAL A 101 -8.71 2.23 -12.42
C VAL A 101 -7.77 3.04 -13.29
N LEU A 102 -8.18 4.21 -13.79
CA LEU A 102 -7.35 5.03 -14.68
C LEU A 102 -6.08 5.52 -13.99
N PHE A 103 -6.19 6.15 -12.83
CA PHE A 103 -5.08 6.86 -12.19
C PHE A 103 -4.25 6.00 -11.25
N PHE A 104 -4.86 4.99 -10.60
CA PHE A 104 -4.18 4.14 -9.62
C PHE A 104 -4.04 2.68 -10.06
N ASN A 105 -4.62 2.31 -11.23
CA ASN A 105 -4.67 0.90 -11.65
C ASN A 105 -5.36 0.03 -10.58
N GLY A 106 -6.43 0.55 -9.98
CA GLY A 106 -7.13 -0.10 -8.88
C GLY A 106 -7.83 -1.39 -9.29
N ILE A 107 -7.84 -2.37 -8.40
CA ILE A 107 -8.70 -3.55 -8.47
C ILE A 107 -9.59 -3.60 -7.23
N PRO A 108 -10.85 -4.05 -7.36
CA PRO A 108 -11.76 -4.12 -6.22
C PRO A 108 -11.39 -5.27 -5.30
N VAL A 109 -11.34 -4.99 -3.99
CA VAL A 109 -11.21 -6.01 -2.96
C VAL A 109 -12.26 -5.81 -1.87
N ASP A 110 -12.80 -6.91 -1.35
CA ASP A 110 -13.67 -6.90 -0.20
C ASP A 110 -12.81 -6.92 1.07
N ARG A 111 -12.87 -5.87 1.85
CA ARG A 111 -12.11 -5.73 3.09
C ARG A 111 -12.81 -6.29 4.33
N HIS A 112 -14.12 -6.56 4.23
CA HIS A 112 -14.95 -7.00 5.35
C HIS A 112 -15.02 -8.51 5.50
N LYS A 113 -14.95 -9.22 4.37
CA LYS A 113 -15.07 -10.68 4.33
C LYS A 113 -13.90 -11.29 3.56
N VAL A 114 -13.50 -12.49 3.95
CA VAL A 114 -12.65 -13.33 3.12
C VAL A 114 -13.47 -13.66 1.85
N ASN A 115 -13.10 -13.06 0.75
CA ASN A 115 -13.84 -13.16 -0.50
C ASN A 115 -12.96 -13.81 -1.57
N ARG A 116 -13.37 -15.04 -1.97
CA ARG A 116 -12.65 -15.82 -2.98
C ARG A 116 -12.48 -15.03 -4.29
N ARG A 117 -13.50 -14.29 -4.71
CA ARG A 117 -13.44 -13.50 -5.95
C ARG A 117 -12.39 -12.38 -5.86
N SER A 118 -12.29 -11.69 -4.72
CA SER A 118 -11.24 -10.69 -4.49
C SER A 118 -9.84 -11.31 -4.58
N ALA A 119 -9.67 -12.50 -3.98
CA ALA A 119 -8.41 -13.22 -4.02
C ALA A 119 -8.04 -13.65 -5.45
N GLU A 120 -9.00 -14.18 -6.23
CA GLU A 120 -8.81 -14.57 -7.62
C GLU A 120 -8.41 -13.39 -8.51
N ILE A 121 -9.04 -12.22 -8.33
CA ILE A 121 -8.69 -10.99 -9.07
C ILE A 121 -7.24 -10.57 -8.76
N ALA A 122 -6.87 -10.53 -7.47
CA ALA A 122 -5.54 -10.14 -7.04
C ALA A 122 -4.47 -11.16 -7.49
N GLN A 123 -4.75 -12.45 -7.37
CA GLN A 123 -3.89 -13.52 -7.88
C GLN A 123 -3.66 -13.41 -9.39
N GLY A 124 -4.73 -13.25 -10.17
CA GLY A 124 -4.63 -13.13 -11.63
C GLY A 124 -3.83 -11.90 -12.10
N VAL A 125 -3.72 -10.86 -11.27
CA VAL A 125 -2.83 -9.71 -11.50
C VAL A 125 -1.37 -10.10 -11.28
N LEU A 126 -1.07 -10.78 -10.18
CA LEU A 126 0.28 -11.25 -9.85
C LEU A 126 0.78 -12.29 -10.86
N ASP A 127 -0.06 -13.25 -11.26
CA ASP A 127 0.27 -14.28 -12.26
C ASP A 127 0.64 -13.67 -13.62
N LYS A 128 0.09 -12.49 -13.94
CA LYS A 128 0.46 -11.71 -15.14
C LYS A 128 1.72 -10.84 -14.93
N GLY A 129 2.42 -11.01 -13.83
CA GLY A 129 3.67 -10.31 -13.50
C GLY A 129 3.48 -8.84 -13.12
N TRP A 130 2.27 -8.43 -12.68
CA TRP A 130 2.04 -7.11 -12.09
C TRP A 130 2.36 -7.14 -10.61
N ASN A 131 2.92 -6.05 -10.10
CA ASN A 131 3.08 -5.84 -8.66
C ASN A 131 1.73 -5.44 -8.03
N LEU A 132 1.57 -5.69 -6.75
CA LEU A 132 0.37 -5.36 -6.00
C LEU A 132 0.71 -4.54 -4.75
N ILE A 133 0.00 -3.43 -4.53
CA ILE A 133 -0.08 -2.77 -3.22
C ILE A 133 -1.35 -3.28 -2.55
N ILE A 134 -1.21 -3.88 -1.38
CA ILE A 134 -2.33 -4.30 -0.54
C ILE A 134 -2.10 -3.82 0.89
N TYR A 135 -3.13 -3.20 1.50
CA TYR A 135 -3.10 -2.75 2.89
C TYR A 135 -3.59 -3.89 3.79
N PRO A 136 -2.68 -4.61 4.47
CA PRO A 136 -3.05 -5.84 5.20
C PRO A 136 -3.92 -5.57 6.43
N GLU A 137 -3.92 -4.36 6.94
CA GLU A 137 -4.81 -3.93 8.03
C GLU A 137 -6.30 -3.98 7.64
N GLY A 138 -6.60 -3.91 6.34
CA GLY A 138 -7.97 -3.94 5.81
C GLY A 138 -8.81 -2.71 6.12
N GLY A 139 -8.24 -1.70 6.76
CA GLY A 139 -8.86 -0.43 7.08
C GLY A 139 -7.81 0.59 7.50
N ARG A 140 -8.23 1.84 7.71
CA ARG A 140 -7.34 2.89 8.22
C ARG A 140 -7.37 2.90 9.73
N THR A 141 -6.20 2.99 10.35
CA THR A 141 -6.12 3.20 11.80
C THR A 141 -6.70 4.56 12.20
N THR A 142 -7.36 4.60 13.33
CA THR A 142 -7.87 5.85 13.95
C THR A 142 -6.95 6.36 15.05
N THR A 143 -6.03 5.52 15.55
CA THR A 143 -5.11 5.84 16.65
C THR A 143 -3.69 6.17 16.17
N GLY A 144 -3.36 5.84 14.92
CA GLY A 144 -2.01 5.89 14.39
C GLY A 144 -1.16 4.66 14.72
N ASP A 145 -1.72 3.70 15.48
CA ASP A 145 -1.09 2.41 15.74
C ASP A 145 -1.24 1.47 14.55
N LEU A 146 -0.34 0.51 14.46
CA LEU A 146 -0.45 -0.58 13.49
C LEU A 146 -1.57 -1.53 13.94
N MET A 147 -2.50 -1.83 13.03
CA MET A 147 -3.54 -2.83 13.27
C MET A 147 -3.02 -4.23 12.94
N GLU A 148 -3.71 -5.26 13.45
CA GLU A 148 -3.41 -6.64 13.13
C GLU A 148 -3.56 -6.91 11.62
N PHE A 149 -2.61 -7.65 11.04
CA PHE A 149 -2.59 -7.93 9.62
C PHE A 149 -3.49 -9.09 9.24
N LYS A 150 -4.41 -8.86 8.32
CA LYS A 150 -5.19 -9.90 7.67
C LYS A 150 -4.30 -10.75 6.76
N PRO A 151 -4.58 -12.03 6.61
CA PRO A 151 -3.68 -12.98 5.93
C PRO A 151 -3.65 -12.85 4.40
N GLY A 152 -4.35 -11.89 3.81
CA GLY A 152 -4.49 -11.77 2.35
C GLY A 152 -3.17 -11.64 1.60
N ALA A 153 -2.21 -10.88 2.13
CA ALA A 153 -0.89 -10.73 1.51
C ALA A 153 -0.07 -12.03 1.57
N ALA A 154 -0.09 -12.71 2.73
CA ALA A 154 0.59 -13.99 2.91
C ALA A 154 -0.02 -15.09 2.03
N TYR A 155 -1.36 -15.13 1.93
CA TYR A 155 -2.08 -16.06 1.05
C TYR A 155 -1.68 -15.86 -0.42
N LEU A 156 -1.68 -14.61 -0.89
CA LEU A 156 -1.31 -14.31 -2.28
C LEU A 156 0.15 -14.68 -2.56
N ALA A 157 1.06 -14.38 -1.63
CA ALA A 157 2.47 -14.76 -1.76
C ALA A 157 2.67 -16.27 -1.83
N GLU A 158 1.96 -17.03 -0.98
CA GLU A 158 1.98 -18.50 -1.02
C GLU A 158 1.48 -19.05 -2.36
N LYS A 159 0.38 -18.51 -2.90
CA LYS A 159 -0.24 -18.99 -4.15
C LYS A 159 0.54 -18.64 -5.40
N THR A 160 1.23 -17.51 -5.41
CA THR A 160 1.87 -16.96 -6.63
C THR A 160 3.40 -17.00 -6.60
N GLY A 161 4.00 -17.30 -5.45
CA GLY A 161 5.44 -17.17 -5.25
C GLY A 161 5.94 -15.73 -5.24
N ALA A 162 5.03 -14.74 -5.19
CA ALA A 162 5.39 -13.33 -5.18
C ALA A 162 6.20 -12.97 -3.92
N THR A 163 7.19 -12.09 -4.10
CA THR A 163 8.00 -11.57 -3.00
C THR A 163 7.24 -10.44 -2.31
N VAL A 164 7.11 -10.53 -0.99
CA VAL A 164 6.50 -9.46 -0.17
C VAL A 164 7.57 -8.43 0.19
N ILE A 165 7.22 -7.15 0.01
CA ILE A 165 8.04 -6.01 0.40
C ILE A 165 7.33 -5.29 1.56
N PRO A 166 7.75 -5.52 2.80
CA PRO A 166 7.24 -4.77 3.94
C PRO A 166 7.44 -3.27 3.70
N THR A 167 6.41 -2.49 3.90
CA THR A 167 6.46 -1.05 3.61
C THR A 167 5.90 -0.29 4.81
N TYR A 168 6.53 0.81 5.20
CA TYR A 168 6.03 1.66 6.27
C TYR A 168 5.97 3.12 5.87
N LEU A 169 4.81 3.74 6.11
CA LEU A 169 4.60 5.18 5.93
C LEU A 169 4.57 5.85 7.29
N HIS A 170 5.50 6.78 7.50
CA HIS A 170 5.56 7.60 8.70
C HIS A 170 5.02 8.99 8.41
N ASP A 171 4.16 9.51 9.29
CA ASP A 171 3.52 10.83 9.23
C ASP A 171 2.61 11.11 8.01
N ALA A 172 2.25 10.09 7.23
CA ALA A 172 1.32 10.25 6.10
C ALA A 172 -0.07 10.72 6.54
N GLY A 173 -0.56 10.25 7.69
CA GLY A 173 -1.83 10.68 8.28
C GLY A 173 -1.82 12.16 8.68
N TYR A 174 -0.69 12.68 9.11
CA TYR A 174 -0.53 14.09 9.47
C TYR A 174 -0.70 15.03 8.26
N LEU A 175 -0.18 14.64 7.10
CA LEU A 175 -0.38 15.37 5.85
C LEU A 175 -1.86 15.44 5.46
N ALA A 176 -2.64 14.44 5.83
CA ALA A 176 -4.09 14.39 5.63
C ALA A 176 -4.91 15.15 6.71
N GLY A 177 -4.24 15.81 7.64
CA GLY A 177 -4.89 16.55 8.73
C GLY A 177 -5.35 15.68 9.92
N HIS A 178 -4.98 14.39 9.94
CA HIS A 178 -5.24 13.53 11.09
C HIS A 178 -4.32 13.87 12.25
N ARG A 179 -4.92 14.19 13.40
CA ARG A 179 -4.19 14.43 14.66
C ARG A 179 -4.26 13.17 15.51
N TYR A 180 -3.29 12.28 15.35
CA TYR A 180 -3.14 11.16 16.25
C TYR A 180 -2.41 11.58 17.51
N ALA A 181 -2.75 11.00 18.66
CA ALA A 181 -2.10 11.30 19.95
C ALA A 181 -0.57 11.12 19.90
N LYS A 182 -0.08 10.21 19.07
CA LYS A 182 1.37 9.98 18.86
C LYS A 182 2.05 11.04 17.98
N ALA A 183 1.32 11.71 17.10
CA ALA A 183 1.86 12.77 16.24
C ALA A 183 2.24 14.03 17.02
N ASP A 184 1.66 14.23 18.21
CA ASP A 184 1.96 15.38 19.05
C ASP A 184 3.33 15.31 19.73
N ILE A 185 3.98 14.14 19.75
CA ILE A 185 5.28 13.95 20.42
C ILE A 185 6.43 14.58 19.60
N HIS A 186 6.28 14.67 18.29
CA HIS A 186 7.30 15.25 17.41
C HIS A 186 7.14 16.76 17.17
N ARG A 187 6.14 17.41 17.76
CA ARG A 187 5.93 18.86 17.65
C ARG A 187 7.06 19.73 18.20
N GLY A 188 7.93 19.16 19.02
CA GLY A 188 9.07 19.90 19.61
C GLY A 188 10.25 20.15 18.69
N ALA A 189 10.35 19.47 17.56
CA ALA A 189 11.55 19.48 16.75
C ALA A 189 11.29 19.89 15.29
N ARG A 190 11.26 21.16 15.03
CA ARG A 190 11.35 21.90 13.77
C ARG A 190 10.06 22.56 13.29
N LYS A 191 10.07 23.88 13.32
CA LYS A 191 9.27 24.80 12.49
C LYS A 191 9.63 24.62 11.00
N SER A 192 9.31 23.47 10.41
CA SER A 192 9.35 23.29 8.96
C SER A 192 7.97 23.59 8.41
N TRP A 193 7.89 24.45 7.42
CA TRP A 193 6.63 24.75 6.73
C TRP A 193 6.13 23.55 5.88
N ARG A 194 6.97 22.53 5.72
CA ARG A 194 6.64 21.27 5.02
C ARG A 194 6.58 20.12 6.02
N HIS A 195 5.54 19.31 5.91
CA HIS A 195 5.44 18.06 6.65
C HIS A 195 6.44 17.04 6.07
N HIS A 196 7.18 16.40 6.95
CA HIS A 196 8.10 15.33 6.57
C HIS A 196 7.32 14.01 6.56
N VAL A 197 7.22 13.38 5.39
CA VAL A 197 6.67 12.04 5.25
C VAL A 197 7.78 11.10 4.83
N SER A 198 7.87 9.95 5.49
CA SER A 198 8.84 8.92 5.12
C SER A 198 8.12 7.68 4.59
N VAL A 199 8.62 7.13 3.48
CA VAL A 199 8.21 5.83 2.95
C VAL A 199 9.42 4.91 2.96
N CYS A 200 9.32 3.83 3.72
CA CYS A 200 10.43 2.90 3.94
C CYS A 200 10.05 1.52 3.44
N PHE A 201 10.91 0.96 2.61
CA PHE A 201 10.79 -0.41 2.12
C PHE A 201 11.76 -1.30 2.91
N GLY A 202 11.24 -2.40 3.44
CA GLY A 202 12.01 -3.40 4.18
C GLY A 202 12.71 -4.41 3.30
N GLU A 203 13.36 -5.38 3.95
CA GLU A 203 13.96 -6.51 3.26
C GLU A 203 12.88 -7.36 2.59
N PRO A 204 13.11 -7.81 1.35
CA PRO A 204 12.19 -8.69 0.65
C PRO A 204 11.97 -10.00 1.41
N LEU A 205 10.70 -10.37 1.58
CA LEU A 205 10.31 -11.59 2.28
C LEU A 205 9.70 -12.60 1.29
N ARG A 206 10.09 -13.85 1.42
CA ARG A 206 9.44 -14.97 0.75
C ARG A 206 9.01 -15.98 1.81
N ILE A 207 7.92 -16.68 1.54
CA ILE A 207 7.51 -17.80 2.39
C ILE A 207 8.58 -18.88 2.29
N ALA A 208 9.04 -19.39 3.44
CA ALA A 208 10.06 -20.43 3.49
C ALA A 208 9.42 -21.81 3.27
N GLU A 209 10.22 -22.78 2.86
CA GLU A 209 9.78 -24.16 2.74
C GLU A 209 9.32 -24.68 4.12
N GLY A 210 8.11 -25.24 4.17
CA GLY A 210 7.48 -25.69 5.41
C GLY A 210 6.92 -24.60 6.32
N GLU A 211 7.09 -23.31 5.99
CA GLU A 211 6.49 -22.22 6.75
C GLU A 211 4.99 -22.13 6.50
N SER A 212 4.18 -22.12 7.58
CA SER A 212 2.75 -21.92 7.42
C SER A 212 2.42 -20.49 7.00
N MET A 213 1.33 -20.31 6.24
CA MET A 213 0.80 -18.98 5.85
C MET A 213 0.61 -18.07 7.08
N ARG A 214 0.16 -18.64 8.22
CA ARG A 214 -0.02 -17.87 9.46
C ARG A 214 1.31 -17.36 10.01
N ALA A 215 2.34 -18.19 10.05
CA ALA A 215 3.69 -17.79 10.50
C ALA A 215 4.28 -16.72 9.57
N PHE A 216 4.11 -16.88 8.27
CA PHE A 216 4.54 -15.91 7.30
C PHE A 216 3.83 -14.56 7.46
N ASN A 217 2.51 -14.57 7.72
CA ASN A 217 1.74 -13.33 7.97
C ASN A 217 2.27 -12.59 9.22
N VAL A 218 2.56 -13.32 10.30
CA VAL A 218 3.16 -12.74 11.53
C VAL A 218 4.54 -12.14 11.22
N ARG A 219 5.33 -12.79 10.38
CA ARG A 219 6.66 -12.30 9.97
C ARG A 219 6.56 -11.02 9.11
N ILE A 220 5.58 -10.93 8.21
CA ILE A 220 5.30 -9.70 7.43
C ILE A 220 4.92 -8.56 8.39
N GLU A 221 4.00 -8.80 9.31
CA GLU A 221 3.55 -7.83 10.31
C GLU A 221 4.71 -7.33 11.17
N ALA A 222 5.52 -8.25 11.69
CA ALA A 222 6.70 -7.93 12.50
C ALA A 222 7.72 -7.07 11.75
N ALA A 223 7.92 -7.34 10.45
CA ALA A 223 8.83 -6.57 9.61
C ALA A 223 8.32 -5.13 9.40
N VAL A 224 7.02 -4.94 9.15
CA VAL A 224 6.43 -3.60 9.03
C VAL A 224 6.51 -2.84 10.37
N ALA A 225 6.22 -3.53 11.48
CA ALA A 225 6.35 -2.96 12.81
C ALA A 225 7.79 -2.52 13.14
N GLN A 226 8.78 -3.33 12.73
CA GLN A 226 10.19 -2.98 12.89
C GLN A 226 10.58 -1.74 12.11
N LEU A 227 10.12 -1.60 10.85
CA LEU A 227 10.32 -0.38 10.07
C LEU A 227 9.75 0.84 10.78
N GLY A 228 8.56 0.74 11.35
CA GLY A 228 7.93 1.81 12.12
C GLY A 228 8.82 2.29 13.27
N ARG A 229 9.37 1.37 14.07
CA ARG A 229 10.29 1.68 15.17
C ARG A 229 11.60 2.33 14.68
N GLN A 230 12.16 1.82 13.59
CA GLN A 230 13.40 2.35 13.03
C GLN A 230 13.26 3.78 12.50
N VAL A 231 12.13 4.08 11.86
CA VAL A 231 11.90 5.39 11.21
C VAL A 231 11.49 6.47 12.20
N SER A 232 10.68 6.10 13.19
CA SER A 232 10.22 7.05 14.20
C SER A 232 11.27 7.33 15.27
N GLY A 233 12.20 6.42 15.52
CA GLY A 233 13.09 6.44 16.68
C GLY A 233 12.37 6.22 18.01
N ASP A 234 11.06 5.93 17.98
CA ASP A 234 10.21 5.73 19.14
C ASP A 234 9.73 4.28 19.20
N PRO A 235 10.03 3.54 20.29
CA PRO A 235 9.63 2.14 20.43
C PRO A 235 8.11 1.90 20.43
N ARG A 236 7.32 2.96 20.66
CA ARG A 236 5.85 2.90 20.60
C ARG A 236 5.32 2.81 19.17
N TYR A 237 6.06 3.30 18.17
CA TYR A 237 5.68 3.13 16.77
C TYR A 237 5.86 1.67 16.36
N GLY A 238 4.89 1.15 15.61
CA GLY A 238 4.86 -0.25 15.25
C GLY A 238 4.44 -1.19 16.38
N THR A 239 3.91 -0.68 17.51
CA THR A 239 3.16 -1.49 18.46
C THR A 239 1.83 -1.87 17.83
N LEU A 240 1.52 -3.17 17.90
CA LEU A 240 0.26 -3.72 17.43
C LEU A 240 -0.86 -3.35 18.40
N ASN A 241 -1.88 -2.72 17.90
CA ASN A 241 -3.14 -2.61 18.61
C ASN A 241 -3.96 -3.88 18.30
N ARG A 242 -3.94 -4.84 19.21
CA ARG A 242 -4.66 -6.10 19.10
C ARG A 242 -6.07 -6.01 19.66
N GLY A 243 -6.66 -4.81 19.74
CA GLY A 243 -8.02 -4.57 20.22
C GLY A 243 -8.41 -5.51 21.36
N ASP A 244 -8.56 -5.01 22.56
CA ASP A 244 -9.13 -5.75 23.67
C ASP A 244 -10.58 -6.16 23.37
#